data_ec7ef17b610728f216fc24d3d5918bfb
#
_entry.id   ec7ef17b610728f216fc24d3d5918bfb
#
_cell.length_a   1.000
_cell.length_b   1.000
_cell.length_c   1.000
_cell.angle_alpha   90.00
_cell.angle_beta   90.00
_cell.angle_gamma   90.00
#
_symmetry.space_group_name_H-M   'P 1'
#
loop_
_entity.id
_entity.type
_entity.pdbx_description
1 polymer ?
#
loop_
_entity_poly.entity_id
_entity_poly.type
_entity_poly.pdbx_seq_one_letter_code
_entity_poly.pdbx_strand_id
1 'polypeptide(L)'
;MLAVIAKLNVLAGKEEEFEAVMLDLAAKVNANEPGCHLYKLCKDANGGYTVMELYEDADAMAAHGASEHFKASGAGFKGLMGGAPEII
;
A
#
# COMPACT_ATOMS: atom_id res chain seq x y z
N MET A 1 1.30 -14.70 -12.05
CA MET A 1 1.30 -13.26 -11.72
C MET A 1 -0.03 -12.90 -11.07
N LEU A 2 0.00 -12.23 -9.93
CA LEU A 2 -1.19 -11.80 -9.21
C LEU A 2 -1.26 -10.28 -9.14
N ALA A 3 -2.36 -9.70 -9.56
CA ALA A 3 -2.61 -8.26 -9.46
C ALA A 3 -3.52 -7.97 -8.26
N VAL A 4 -3.19 -6.93 -7.52
CA VAL A 4 -4.02 -6.42 -6.42
C VAL A 4 -4.27 -4.94 -6.66
N ILE A 5 -5.51 -4.53 -6.51
CA ILE A 5 -5.88 -3.12 -6.49
C ILE A 5 -6.52 -2.84 -5.15
N ALA A 6 -5.87 -2.00 -4.35
CA ALA A 6 -6.36 -1.63 -3.03
C ALA A 6 -6.82 -0.17 -3.05
N LYS A 7 -8.11 0.05 -2.84
CA LYS A 7 -8.65 1.39 -2.64
C LYS A 7 -8.55 1.76 -1.18
N LEU A 8 -7.95 2.90 -0.91
CA LEU A 8 -7.64 3.34 0.44
C LEU A 8 -8.53 4.50 0.85
N ASN A 9 -9.09 4.38 2.03
CA ASN A 9 -10.00 5.35 2.58
C ASN A 9 -9.25 6.24 3.58
N VAL A 10 -8.77 7.39 3.11
CA VAL A 10 -7.96 8.32 3.89
C VAL A 10 -8.85 9.40 4.48
N LEU A 11 -8.66 9.71 5.77
CA LEU A 11 -9.41 10.77 6.44
C LEU A 11 -9.10 12.13 5.82
N ALA A 12 -10.15 12.95 5.67
CA ALA A 12 -10.00 14.30 5.15
C ALA A 12 -9.04 15.10 6.03
N GLY A 13 -8.10 15.80 5.38
CA GLY A 13 -7.07 16.57 6.08
C GLY A 13 -5.83 15.78 6.45
N LYS A 14 -5.81 14.46 6.21
CA LYS A 14 -4.68 13.59 6.53
C LYS A 14 -3.92 13.10 5.30
N GLU A 15 -4.22 13.66 4.14
CA GLU A 15 -3.66 13.19 2.87
C GLU A 15 -2.14 13.29 2.81
N GLU A 16 -1.56 14.41 3.26
CA GLU A 16 -0.09 14.58 3.22
C GLU A 16 0.63 13.58 4.12
N GLU A 17 0.10 13.38 5.33
CA GLU A 17 0.66 12.40 6.26
C GLU A 17 0.55 10.99 5.70
N PHE A 18 -0.60 10.65 5.11
CA PHE A 18 -0.81 9.37 4.46
C PHE A 18 0.18 9.15 3.32
N GLU A 19 0.35 10.14 2.44
CA GLU A 19 1.28 10.03 1.32
C GLU A 19 2.71 9.78 1.80
N ALA A 20 3.15 10.46 2.86
CA ALA A 20 4.48 10.25 3.39
C ALA A 20 4.70 8.81 3.88
N VAL A 21 3.73 8.27 4.62
CA VAL A 21 3.81 6.89 5.12
C VAL A 21 3.76 5.88 3.97
N MET A 22 2.86 6.07 3.02
CA MET A 22 2.70 5.13 1.90
C MET A 22 3.89 5.17 0.94
N LEU A 23 4.45 6.35 0.67
CA LEU A 23 5.62 6.46 -0.20
C LEU A 23 6.86 5.82 0.44
N ASP A 24 7.01 5.93 1.76
CA ASP A 24 8.07 5.24 2.48
C ASP A 24 7.90 3.72 2.40
N LEU A 25 6.68 3.24 2.62
CA LEU A 25 6.38 1.81 2.48
C LEU A 25 6.66 1.32 1.07
N ALA A 26 6.20 2.06 0.06
CA ALA A 26 6.41 1.67 -1.35
C ALA A 26 7.90 1.59 -1.69
N ALA A 27 8.71 2.51 -1.19
CA ALA A 27 10.16 2.48 -1.40
C ALA A 27 10.77 1.22 -0.79
N LYS A 28 10.34 0.84 0.41
CA LYS A 28 10.84 -0.37 1.09
C LYS A 28 10.39 -1.65 0.39
N VAL A 29 9.15 -1.70 -0.08
CA VAL A 29 8.65 -2.82 -0.87
C VAL A 29 9.49 -3.00 -2.14
N ASN A 30 9.68 -1.92 -2.89
CA ASN A 30 10.42 -1.97 -4.15
C ASN A 30 11.91 -2.33 -3.95
N ALA A 31 12.47 -2.00 -2.80
CA ALA A 31 13.87 -2.31 -2.49
C ALA A 31 14.09 -3.72 -1.92
N ASN A 32 13.09 -4.30 -1.25
CA ASN A 32 13.28 -5.50 -0.43
C ASN A 32 12.43 -6.72 -0.85
N GLU A 33 11.49 -6.55 -1.77
CA GLU A 33 10.59 -7.63 -2.18
C GLU A 33 10.78 -7.97 -3.66
N PRO A 34 11.70 -8.87 -3.99
CA PRO A 34 11.99 -9.20 -5.41
C PRO A 34 10.80 -9.85 -6.12
N GLY A 35 9.90 -10.49 -5.40
CA GLY A 35 8.68 -11.06 -5.95
C GLY A 35 7.53 -10.06 -6.17
N CYS A 36 7.70 -8.81 -5.72
CA CYS A 36 6.75 -7.74 -6.00
C CYS A 36 7.25 -6.91 -7.17
N HIS A 37 6.56 -7.01 -8.31
CA HIS A 37 6.99 -6.36 -9.55
C HIS A 37 6.45 -4.94 -9.71
N LEU A 38 5.38 -4.61 -8.99
CA LEU A 38 4.80 -3.28 -8.98
C LEU A 38 4.19 -3.02 -7.60
N TYR A 39 4.51 -1.88 -7.02
CA TYR A 39 3.86 -1.38 -5.82
C TYR A 39 3.83 0.14 -5.93
N LYS A 40 2.70 0.68 -6.35
CA LYS A 40 2.59 2.08 -6.74
C LYS A 40 1.40 2.76 -6.10
N LEU A 41 1.65 3.87 -5.42
CA LEU A 41 0.58 4.75 -4.94
C LEU A 41 0.07 5.60 -6.10
N CYS A 42 -1.24 5.58 -6.31
CA CYS A 42 -1.90 6.33 -7.36
C CYS A 42 -3.05 7.15 -6.81
N LYS A 43 -3.38 8.23 -7.50
CA LYS A 43 -4.63 8.96 -7.28
C LYS A 43 -5.59 8.68 -8.43
N ASP A 44 -6.87 8.52 -8.11
CA ASP A 44 -7.90 8.43 -9.14
C ASP A 44 -8.38 9.82 -9.58
N ALA A 45 -9.28 9.87 -10.56
CA ALA A 45 -9.80 11.13 -11.10
C ALA A 45 -10.55 11.97 -10.08
N ASN A 46 -11.06 11.36 -9.01
CA ASN A 46 -11.79 12.02 -7.95
C ASN A 46 -10.92 12.38 -6.73
N GLY A 47 -9.60 12.18 -6.84
CA GLY A 47 -8.66 12.45 -5.75
C GLY A 47 -8.55 11.36 -4.71
N GLY A 48 -9.20 10.22 -4.91
CA GLY A 48 -9.06 9.05 -4.03
C GLY A 48 -7.73 8.34 -4.26
N TYR A 49 -7.30 7.57 -3.27
CA TYR A 49 -6.04 6.85 -3.33
C TYR A 49 -6.24 5.38 -3.67
N THR A 50 -5.37 4.89 -4.54
CA THR A 50 -5.32 3.49 -4.94
C THR A 50 -3.88 3.03 -4.94
N VAL A 51 -3.60 1.86 -4.39
CA VAL A 51 -2.30 1.20 -4.56
C VAL A 51 -2.49 0.09 -5.58
N MET A 52 -1.67 0.12 -6.62
CA MET A 52 -1.61 -0.94 -7.63
C MET A 52 -0.43 -1.83 -7.31
N GLU A 53 -0.67 -3.13 -7.24
CA GLU A 53 0.31 -4.11 -6.81
C GLU A 53 0.34 -5.28 -7.78
N LEU A 54 1.54 -5.79 -8.05
CA LEU A 54 1.73 -6.95 -8.91
C LEU A 54 2.75 -7.88 -8.29
N TYR A 55 2.34 -9.10 -7.96
CA TYR A 55 3.18 -10.12 -7.33
C TYR A 55 3.42 -11.27 -8.29
N GLU A 56 4.59 -11.88 -8.20
CA GLU A 56 4.95 -13.01 -9.04
C GLU A 56 4.01 -14.19 -8.82
N ASP A 57 3.66 -14.46 -7.55
CA ASP A 57 2.79 -15.57 -7.15
C ASP A 57 2.19 -15.30 -5.77
N ALA A 58 1.40 -16.26 -5.27
CA ALA A 58 0.77 -16.18 -3.96
C ALA A 58 1.79 -16.14 -2.82
N ASP A 59 2.94 -16.80 -2.98
CA ASP A 59 4.00 -16.80 -1.96
C ASP A 59 4.61 -15.41 -1.82
N ALA A 60 4.82 -14.72 -2.93
CA ALA A 60 5.32 -13.34 -2.91
C ALA A 60 4.34 -12.38 -2.23
N MET A 61 3.05 -12.55 -2.48
CA MET A 61 2.02 -11.75 -1.82
C MET A 61 1.97 -12.02 -0.32
N ALA A 62 2.07 -13.28 0.09
CA ALA A 62 2.11 -13.66 1.50
C ALA A 62 3.37 -13.09 2.19
N ALA A 63 4.51 -13.12 1.51
CA ALA A 63 5.75 -12.56 2.03
C ALA A 63 5.63 -11.04 2.26
N HIS A 64 4.94 -10.34 1.37
CA HIS A 64 4.66 -8.90 1.55
C HIS A 64 3.89 -8.66 2.86
N GLY A 65 2.80 -9.37 3.08
CA GLY A 65 1.97 -9.20 4.27
C GLY A 65 2.70 -9.57 5.57
N ALA A 66 3.70 -10.43 5.51
CA ALA A 66 4.49 -10.87 6.67
C ALA A 66 5.76 -10.02 6.88
N SER A 67 6.06 -9.09 5.98
CA SER A 67 7.29 -8.31 6.03
C SER A 67 7.31 -7.31 7.20
N GLU A 68 8.51 -7.02 7.71
CA GLU A 68 8.69 -6.05 8.79
C GLU A 68 8.25 -4.65 8.37
N HIS A 69 8.56 -4.24 7.15
CA HIS A 69 8.19 -2.91 6.65
C HIS A 69 6.67 -2.76 6.52
N PHE A 70 5.95 -3.81 6.12
CA PHE A 70 4.49 -3.78 6.06
C PHE A 70 3.88 -3.65 7.46
N LYS A 71 4.37 -4.45 8.41
CA LYS A 71 3.90 -4.41 9.79
C LYS A 71 4.20 -3.06 10.44
N ALA A 72 5.40 -2.54 10.23
CA ALA A 72 5.78 -1.24 10.77
C ALA A 72 4.94 -0.09 10.22
N SER A 73 4.52 -0.16 8.94
CA SER A 73 3.68 0.85 8.33
C SER A 73 2.32 0.99 9.01
N GLY A 74 1.81 -0.10 9.60
CA GLY A 74 0.54 -0.09 10.31
C GLY A 74 0.48 0.97 11.41
N ALA A 75 1.58 1.16 12.14
CA ALA A 75 1.68 2.20 13.15
C ALA A 75 1.64 3.61 12.53
N GLY A 76 2.28 3.77 11.36
CA GLY A 76 2.28 5.04 10.63
C GLY A 76 0.90 5.43 10.09
N PHE A 77 0.08 4.46 9.72
CA PHE A 77 -1.27 4.71 9.22
C PHE A 77 -2.31 4.97 10.31
N LYS A 78 -1.97 4.70 11.55
CA LYS A 78 -2.91 4.86 12.66
C LYS A 78 -3.39 6.32 12.76
N GLY A 79 -4.71 6.49 12.76
CA GLY A 79 -5.33 7.81 12.82
C GLY A 79 -5.44 8.53 11.48
N LEU A 80 -4.95 7.92 10.39
CA LEU A 80 -5.00 8.52 9.05
C LEU A 80 -6.12 7.93 8.18
N MET A 81 -6.63 6.75 8.53
CA MET A 81 -7.56 6.00 7.70
C MET A 81 -8.99 6.13 8.17
N GLY A 82 -9.92 6.29 7.23
CA GLY A 82 -11.35 6.37 7.49
C GLY A 82 -12.05 5.02 7.54
N GLY A 83 -11.34 3.93 7.26
CA GLY A 83 -11.88 2.57 7.26
C GLY A 83 -10.90 1.59 6.66
N ALA A 84 -11.31 0.31 6.59
CA ALA A 84 -10.49 -0.73 5.99
C ALA A 84 -10.33 -0.51 4.48
N PRO A 85 -9.19 -0.93 3.88
CA PRO A 85 -9.02 -0.89 2.44
C PRO A 85 -10.03 -1.76 1.72
N GLU A 86 -10.47 -1.31 0.54
CA GLU A 86 -11.29 -2.13 -0.37
C GLU A 86 -10.36 -2.80 -1.37
N ILE A 87 -10.31 -4.12 -1.34
CA ILE A 87 -9.49 -4.91 -2.26
C ILE A 87 -10.38 -5.37 -3.43
N ILE A 88 -9.96 -5.05 -4.62
CA ILE A 88 -10.69 -5.35 -5.86
C ILE A 88 -10.01 -6.52 -6.60
#